data_ea21c1a57404dda058129c44f6c65ec4
#
_entry.id   ea21c1a57404dda058129c44f6c65ec4
#
_cell.length_a   1.000
_cell.length_b   1.000
_cell.length_c   1.000
_cell.angle_alpha   90.00
_cell.angle_beta   90.00
_cell.angle_gamma   90.00
#
_symmetry.space_group_name_H-M   'P 1'
#
loop_
_entity.id
_entity.type
_entity.pdbx_description
1 polymer ?
#
loop_
_entity_poly.entity_id
_entity_poly.type
_entity_poly.pdbx_seq_one_letter_code
_entity_poly.pdbx_strand_id
1 'polypeptide(L)'
;MTEQRLLWGTGTSRTLRARWMLHELGLPYESRPITSRSGETLTPEYTALNPSQKIPALQEGDFVLTESAAIVNYLATAYGADKGLAPPTDVRARARYDHWCFFSMMELDANTLYVIRKHEDLHAIYGEAPAAL
;
A
#
# COMPACT_ATOMS: atom_id res chain seq x y z
N MET A 1 0.29 0.63 -26.55
CA MET A 1 -0.60 -0.25 -25.76
C MET A 1 -0.36 0.07 -24.31
N THR A 2 -1.39 0.37 -23.57
CA THR A 2 -1.27 0.53 -22.11
C THR A 2 -0.96 -0.85 -21.52
N GLU A 3 0.17 -0.94 -20.81
CA GLU A 3 0.52 -2.17 -20.09
C GLU A 3 -0.60 -2.57 -19.15
N GLN A 4 -0.83 -3.89 -19.04
CA GLN A 4 -1.84 -4.42 -18.13
C GLN A 4 -1.45 -4.09 -16.69
N ARG A 5 -2.38 -3.46 -15.95
CA ARG A 5 -2.19 -3.11 -14.54
C ARG A 5 -2.95 -4.09 -13.66
N LEU A 6 -2.25 -4.72 -12.72
CA LEU A 6 -2.82 -5.64 -11.74
C LEU A 6 -2.63 -5.07 -10.33
N LEU A 7 -3.68 -5.15 -9.50
CA LEU A 7 -3.59 -4.85 -8.07
C LEU A 7 -3.84 -6.13 -7.29
N TRP A 8 -2.80 -6.61 -6.63
CA TRP A 8 -2.84 -7.79 -5.77
C TRP A 8 -3.22 -7.39 -4.34
N GLY A 9 -4.23 -8.05 -3.81
CA GLY A 9 -4.68 -7.89 -2.44
C GLY A 9 -6.09 -7.34 -2.29
N THR A 10 -6.73 -7.71 -1.18
CA THR A 10 -8.05 -7.21 -0.77
C THR A 10 -8.19 -7.24 0.75
N GLY A 11 -9.27 -6.59 1.27
CA GLY A 11 -9.68 -6.71 2.67
C GLY A 11 -8.77 -6.00 3.69
N THR A 12 -7.82 -5.17 3.27
CA THR A 12 -6.98 -4.40 4.20
C THR A 12 -7.02 -2.89 3.92
N SER A 13 -6.83 -2.09 4.95
CA SER A 13 -6.70 -0.63 4.81
C SER A 13 -5.53 -0.23 3.89
N ARG A 14 -4.46 -1.01 3.88
CA ARG A 14 -3.30 -0.76 3.02
C ARG A 14 -3.61 -1.01 1.55
N THR A 15 -4.36 -2.08 1.22
CA THR A 15 -4.86 -2.30 -0.15
C THR A 15 -5.85 -1.22 -0.56
N LEU A 16 -6.70 -0.76 0.37
CA LEU A 16 -7.66 0.32 0.11
C LEU A 16 -6.95 1.60 -0.37
N ARG A 17 -5.79 1.96 0.18
CA ARG A 17 -5.02 3.15 -0.26
C ARG A 17 -4.67 3.09 -1.74
N ALA A 18 -4.08 1.99 -2.18
CA ALA A 18 -3.73 1.79 -3.59
C ALA A 18 -4.96 1.80 -4.50
N ARG A 19 -6.02 1.10 -4.07
CA ARG A 19 -7.29 1.05 -4.81
C ARG A 19 -7.93 2.43 -4.92
N TRP A 20 -7.94 3.21 -3.84
CA TRP A 20 -8.49 4.55 -3.83
C TRP A 20 -7.74 5.47 -4.80
N MET A 21 -6.40 5.46 -4.78
CA MET A 21 -5.60 6.24 -5.74
C MET A 21 -5.91 5.85 -7.19
N LEU A 22 -6.03 4.56 -7.51
CA LEU A 22 -6.42 4.11 -8.84
C LEU A 22 -7.78 4.67 -9.27
N HIS A 23 -8.75 4.71 -8.36
CA HIS A 23 -10.08 5.29 -8.62
C HIS A 23 -10.03 6.82 -8.80
N GLU A 24 -9.31 7.56 -7.96
CA GLU A 24 -9.15 9.01 -8.10
C GLU A 24 -8.51 9.40 -9.44
N LEU A 25 -7.56 8.60 -9.89
CA LEU A 25 -6.91 8.79 -11.17
C LEU A 25 -7.75 8.31 -12.38
N GLY A 26 -8.80 7.54 -12.13
CA GLY A 26 -9.60 6.92 -13.20
C GLY A 26 -8.83 5.86 -13.98
N LEU A 27 -7.85 5.21 -13.37
CA LEU A 27 -6.99 4.23 -14.02
C LEU A 27 -7.64 2.84 -14.03
N PRO A 28 -7.79 2.18 -15.18
CA PRO A 28 -8.24 0.80 -15.24
C PRO A 28 -7.19 -0.14 -14.65
N TYR A 29 -7.65 -1.16 -13.95
CA TYR A 29 -6.81 -2.22 -13.42
C TYR A 29 -7.61 -3.52 -13.25
N GLU A 30 -6.91 -4.64 -13.27
CA GLU A 30 -7.47 -5.94 -12.91
C GLU A 30 -7.16 -6.23 -11.42
N SER A 31 -8.19 -6.60 -10.68
CA SER A 31 -8.04 -6.98 -9.26
C SER A 31 -7.64 -8.45 -9.11
N ARG A 32 -6.60 -8.71 -8.34
CA ARG A 32 -6.19 -10.04 -7.88
C ARG A 32 -6.50 -10.13 -6.37
N PRO A 33 -7.72 -10.57 -5.97
CA PRO A 33 -8.24 -10.38 -4.62
C PRO A 33 -7.73 -11.44 -3.62
N ILE A 34 -6.42 -11.58 -3.49
CA ILE A 34 -5.82 -12.42 -2.43
C ILE A 34 -5.92 -11.73 -1.08
N THR A 35 -6.03 -12.52 -0.01
CA THR A 35 -6.19 -12.03 1.36
C THR A 35 -4.96 -12.31 2.21
N SER A 36 -4.71 -11.45 3.20
CA SER A 36 -3.68 -11.70 4.20
C SER A 36 -4.14 -12.82 5.16
N ARG A 37 -3.23 -13.65 5.62
CA ARG A 37 -3.47 -14.74 6.60
C ARG A 37 -4.33 -15.91 6.09
N SER A 38 -4.62 -15.99 4.80
CA SER A 38 -5.35 -17.10 4.18
C SER A 38 -4.41 -18.20 3.62
N GLY A 39 -3.11 -17.92 3.59
CA GLY A 39 -2.14 -18.75 2.87
C GLY A 39 -1.90 -18.28 1.42
N GLU A 40 -2.80 -17.48 0.84
CA GLU A 40 -2.69 -17.03 -0.55
C GLU A 40 -1.43 -16.19 -0.81
N THR A 41 -0.97 -15.42 0.18
CA THR A 41 0.29 -14.65 0.09
C THR A 41 1.54 -15.52 0.21
N LEU A 42 1.41 -16.77 0.58
CA LEU A 42 2.51 -17.73 0.75
C LEU A 42 2.73 -18.61 -0.48
N THR A 43 1.92 -18.48 -1.51
CA THR A 43 2.08 -19.23 -2.74
C THR A 43 3.41 -18.91 -3.42
N PRO A 44 4.04 -19.88 -4.12
CA PRO A 44 5.28 -19.61 -4.86
C PRO A 44 5.14 -18.47 -5.88
N GLU A 45 3.99 -18.39 -6.56
CA GLU A 45 3.69 -17.33 -7.52
C GLU A 45 3.73 -15.95 -6.84
N TYR A 46 3.00 -15.75 -5.74
CA TYR A 46 2.97 -14.47 -5.06
C TYR A 46 4.28 -14.16 -4.35
N THR A 47 4.95 -15.17 -3.78
CA THR A 47 6.27 -15.01 -3.14
C THR A 47 7.34 -14.54 -4.15
N ALA A 48 7.30 -15.03 -5.38
CA ALA A 48 8.19 -14.56 -6.45
C ALA A 48 7.93 -13.09 -6.80
N LEU A 49 6.66 -12.64 -6.76
CA LEU A 49 6.26 -11.26 -7.01
C LEU A 49 6.58 -10.34 -5.82
N ASN A 50 6.31 -10.81 -4.61
CA ASN A 50 6.59 -10.08 -3.37
C ASN A 50 7.19 -11.00 -2.28
N PRO A 51 8.52 -11.05 -2.13
CA PRO A 51 9.18 -11.89 -1.12
C PRO A 51 8.79 -11.58 0.33
N SER A 52 8.25 -10.37 0.61
CA SER A 52 7.75 -10.04 1.96
C SER A 52 6.39 -10.68 2.26
N GLN A 53 5.73 -11.28 1.26
CA GLN A 53 4.44 -11.99 1.40
C GLN A 53 3.33 -11.14 2.00
N LYS A 54 3.36 -9.83 1.73
CA LYS A 54 2.37 -8.84 2.20
C LYS A 54 1.59 -8.26 1.02
N ILE A 55 0.40 -7.76 1.30
CA ILE A 55 -0.44 -7.01 0.35
C ILE A 55 -0.57 -5.55 0.79
N PRO A 56 -0.75 -4.62 -0.15
CA PRO A 56 -0.89 -4.80 -1.60
C PRO A 56 0.45 -4.93 -2.35
N ALA A 57 0.35 -5.40 -3.59
CA ALA A 57 1.37 -5.22 -4.62
C ALA A 57 0.71 -4.70 -5.91
N LEU A 58 1.35 -3.75 -6.58
CA LEU A 58 0.97 -3.24 -7.90
C LEU A 58 1.90 -3.86 -8.93
N GLN A 59 1.34 -4.30 -10.04
CA GLN A 59 2.11 -4.79 -11.19
C GLN A 59 1.67 -4.06 -12.46
N GLU A 60 2.61 -3.51 -13.20
CA GLU A 60 2.43 -2.92 -14.54
C GLU A 60 3.46 -3.54 -15.48
N GLY A 61 2.99 -4.46 -16.33
CA GLY A 61 3.90 -5.27 -17.15
C GLY A 61 4.87 -6.08 -16.29
N ASP A 62 6.16 -5.85 -16.45
CA ASP A 62 7.25 -6.45 -15.67
C ASP A 62 7.62 -5.65 -14.40
N PHE A 63 7.11 -4.42 -14.28
CA PHE A 63 7.34 -3.60 -13.10
C PHE A 63 6.43 -4.01 -11.94
N VAL A 64 7.03 -4.33 -10.81
CA VAL A 64 6.31 -4.67 -9.56
C VAL A 64 6.69 -3.71 -8.46
N LEU A 65 5.69 -3.14 -7.79
CA LEU A 65 5.88 -2.24 -6.67
C LEU A 65 5.07 -2.72 -5.45
N THR A 66 5.73 -2.77 -4.31
CA THR A 66 5.13 -3.08 -3.01
C THR A 66 5.14 -1.83 -2.13
N GLU A 67 4.60 -1.93 -0.91
CA GLU A 67 4.35 -0.84 0.03
C GLU A 67 3.26 0.14 -0.45
N SER A 68 2.15 0.17 0.26
CA SER A 68 0.96 0.94 -0.16
C SER A 68 1.21 2.43 -0.37
N ALA A 69 2.07 3.05 0.46
CA ALA A 69 2.42 4.46 0.31
C ALA A 69 3.30 4.70 -0.92
N ALA A 70 4.23 3.79 -1.22
CA ALA A 70 5.04 3.86 -2.42
C ALA A 70 4.19 3.71 -3.69
N ILE A 71 3.21 2.78 -3.67
CA ILE A 71 2.25 2.60 -4.77
C ILE A 71 1.45 3.88 -5.00
N VAL A 72 0.91 4.50 -3.94
CA VAL A 72 0.17 5.76 -4.03
C VAL A 72 1.04 6.87 -4.63
N ASN A 73 2.28 7.03 -4.14
CA ASN A 73 3.20 8.05 -4.63
C ASN A 73 3.63 7.80 -6.08
N TYR A 74 3.86 6.55 -6.46
CA TYR A 74 4.17 6.18 -7.84
C TYR A 74 3.01 6.54 -8.77
N LEU A 75 1.80 6.10 -8.46
CA LEU A 75 0.61 6.38 -9.26
C LEU A 75 0.34 7.90 -9.37
N ALA A 76 0.48 8.63 -8.26
CA ALA A 76 0.34 10.09 -8.24
C ALA A 76 1.40 10.78 -9.12
N THR A 77 2.64 10.30 -9.08
CA THR A 77 3.74 10.86 -9.89
C THR A 77 3.56 10.56 -11.37
N ALA A 78 3.21 9.31 -11.70
CA ALA A 78 3.11 8.87 -13.08
C ALA A 78 1.86 9.38 -13.82
N TYR A 79 0.74 9.52 -13.08
CA TYR A 79 -0.58 9.74 -13.69
C TYR A 79 -1.39 10.87 -13.06
N GLY A 80 -0.88 11.53 -12.03
CA GLY A 80 -1.66 12.49 -11.22
C GLY A 80 -1.58 13.95 -11.65
N ALA A 81 -0.77 14.30 -12.65
CA ALA A 81 -0.55 15.70 -13.05
C ALA A 81 -1.85 16.42 -13.43
N ASP A 82 -2.63 15.85 -14.32
CA ASP A 82 -3.89 16.43 -14.81
C ASP A 82 -5.01 16.45 -13.75
N LYS A 83 -4.82 15.71 -12.66
CA LYS A 83 -5.75 15.66 -11.53
C LYS A 83 -5.33 16.53 -10.35
N GLY A 84 -4.17 17.21 -10.45
CA GLY A 84 -3.62 17.97 -9.33
C GLY A 84 -3.12 17.11 -8.16
N LEU A 85 -2.87 15.82 -8.41
CA LEU A 85 -2.43 14.85 -7.39
C LEU A 85 -0.93 14.56 -7.46
N ALA A 86 -0.22 15.07 -8.47
CA ALA A 86 1.22 14.85 -8.60
C ALA A 86 1.99 15.48 -7.43
N PRO A 87 2.98 14.78 -6.88
CA PRO A 87 3.87 15.35 -5.87
C PRO A 87 4.61 16.59 -6.39
N PRO A 88 4.97 17.54 -5.51
CA PRO A 88 5.73 18.72 -5.92
C PRO A 88 7.09 18.36 -6.54
N THR A 89 7.54 19.15 -7.51
CA THR A 89 8.87 19.03 -8.14
C THR A 89 9.92 19.93 -7.49
N ASP A 90 9.50 21.03 -6.84
CA ASP A 90 10.40 21.87 -6.05
C ASP A 90 10.97 21.09 -4.86
N VAL A 91 12.27 21.17 -4.64
CA VAL A 91 12.99 20.37 -3.64
C VAL A 91 12.46 20.58 -2.22
N ARG A 92 12.16 21.82 -1.83
CA ARG A 92 11.67 22.11 -0.48
C ARG A 92 10.22 21.69 -0.29
N ALA A 93 9.39 21.94 -1.30
CA ALA A 93 8.00 21.48 -1.30
C ALA A 93 7.94 19.95 -1.30
N ARG A 94 8.81 19.29 -2.07
CA ARG A 94 8.95 17.82 -2.08
C ARG A 94 9.39 17.30 -0.72
N ALA A 95 10.34 17.91 -0.06
CA ALA A 95 10.77 17.50 1.28
C ALA A 95 9.63 17.57 2.32
N ARG A 96 8.77 18.62 2.24
CA ARG A 96 7.57 18.71 3.09
C ARG A 96 6.52 17.64 2.78
N TYR A 97 6.33 17.33 1.50
CA TYR A 97 5.46 16.26 1.06
C TYR A 97 5.95 14.90 1.59
N ASP A 98 7.23 14.58 1.42
CA ASP A 98 7.84 13.35 1.91
C ASP A 98 7.77 13.26 3.45
N HIS A 99 7.96 14.40 4.16
CA HIS A 99 7.79 14.44 5.62
C HIS A 99 6.39 13.96 6.03
N TRP A 100 5.33 14.44 5.40
CA TRP A 100 3.97 14.01 5.72
C TRP A 100 3.68 12.57 5.32
N CYS A 101 4.26 12.10 4.23
CA CYS A 101 4.16 10.68 3.84
C CYS A 101 4.79 9.78 4.91
N PHE A 102 6.00 10.08 5.34
CA PHE A 102 6.69 9.30 6.36
C PHE A 102 6.01 9.43 7.73
N PHE A 103 5.60 10.61 8.14
CA PHE A 103 4.83 10.80 9.37
C PHE A 103 3.56 9.95 9.39
N SER A 104 2.79 9.96 8.31
CA SER A 104 1.57 9.16 8.21
C SER A 104 1.84 7.66 8.32
N MET A 105 2.92 7.18 7.71
CA MET A 105 3.26 5.76 7.74
C MET A 105 3.88 5.32 9.06
N MET A 106 4.76 6.13 9.64
CA MET A 106 5.49 5.79 10.85
C MET A 106 4.67 6.06 12.12
N GLU A 107 4.12 7.26 12.24
CA GLU A 107 3.49 7.69 13.48
C GLU A 107 2.00 7.29 13.53
N LEU A 108 1.24 7.50 12.44
CA LEU A 108 -0.19 7.23 12.45
C LEU A 108 -0.51 5.76 12.11
N ASP A 109 0.17 5.13 11.16
CA ASP A 109 -0.11 3.74 10.79
C ASP A 109 0.67 2.76 11.68
N ALA A 110 2.01 2.74 11.56
CA ALA A 110 2.81 1.67 12.13
C ALA A 110 2.81 1.65 13.66
N ASN A 111 2.95 2.81 14.29
CA ASN A 111 3.14 2.94 15.74
C ASN A 111 1.84 3.19 16.52
N THR A 112 0.72 3.50 15.82
CA THR A 112 -0.57 3.72 16.48
C THR A 112 -1.65 2.77 15.97
N LEU A 113 -2.22 3.05 14.80
CA LEU A 113 -3.37 2.29 14.28
C LEU A 113 -3.07 0.80 14.12
N TYR A 114 -1.87 0.46 13.64
CA TYR A 114 -1.52 -0.95 13.45
C TYR A 114 -1.27 -1.66 14.78
N VAL A 115 -0.69 -0.98 15.78
CA VAL A 115 -0.47 -1.54 17.13
C VAL A 115 -1.81 -1.77 17.81
N ILE A 116 -2.71 -0.79 17.78
CA ILE A 116 -4.07 -0.94 18.34
C ILE A 116 -4.78 -2.11 17.68
N ARG A 117 -4.85 -2.13 16.35
CA ARG A 117 -5.48 -3.22 15.61
C ARG A 117 -4.88 -4.58 15.91
N LYS A 118 -3.56 -4.66 16.05
CA LYS A 118 -2.84 -5.91 16.30
C LYS A 118 -3.22 -6.52 17.65
N HIS A 119 -3.36 -5.70 18.66
CA HIS A 119 -3.59 -6.15 20.05
C HIS A 119 -5.05 -6.05 20.50
N GLU A 120 -5.90 -5.35 19.77
CA GLU A 120 -7.35 -5.28 19.99
C GLU A 120 -8.09 -6.24 19.05
N ASP A 121 -8.16 -5.92 17.75
CA ASP A 121 -8.94 -6.69 16.77
C ASP A 121 -8.35 -8.07 16.49
N LEU A 122 -7.03 -8.22 16.59
CA LEU A 122 -6.28 -9.42 16.24
C LEU A 122 -5.58 -10.06 17.43
N HIS A 123 -6.01 -9.75 18.65
CA HIS A 123 -5.38 -10.26 19.88
C HIS A 123 -5.31 -11.79 19.93
N ALA A 124 -6.29 -12.49 19.35
CA ALA A 124 -6.29 -13.95 19.26
C ALA A 124 -5.10 -14.51 18.47
N ILE A 125 -4.49 -13.69 17.58
CA ILE A 125 -3.34 -14.08 16.77
C ILE A 125 -2.03 -13.57 17.38
N TYR A 126 -2.01 -12.33 17.88
CA TYR A 126 -0.80 -11.64 18.30
C TYR A 126 -0.64 -11.49 19.82
N GLY A 127 -1.68 -11.87 20.58
CA GLY A 127 -1.71 -11.71 22.02
C GLY A 127 -2.06 -10.27 22.47
N GLU A 128 -2.15 -10.10 23.79
CA GLU A 128 -2.40 -8.80 24.41
C GLU A 128 -1.19 -7.86 24.27
N ALA A 129 -1.45 -6.56 24.33
CA ALA A 129 -0.38 -5.58 24.33
C ALA A 129 0.49 -5.74 25.59
N PRO A 130 1.82 -5.66 25.47
CA PRO A 130 2.68 -5.61 26.65
C PRO A 130 2.32 -4.41 27.55
N ALA A 131 2.29 -4.62 28.87
CA ALA A 131 1.91 -3.59 29.83
C ALA A 131 2.85 -2.36 29.88
N ALA A 132 3.94 -2.39 29.12
CA ALA A 132 4.96 -1.34 29.04
C ALA A 132 5.07 -0.80 27.60
N LEU A 133 3.98 -0.28 27.07
CA LEU A 133 4.02 0.57 25.88
C LEU A 133 3.79 2.01 26.28
#